data_7aa0431333ba39f9107b42d2017f4fc9
#
_entry.id   7aa0431333ba39f9107b42d2017f4fc9
#
_cell.length_a   1.000
_cell.length_b   1.000
_cell.length_c   1.000
_cell.angle_alpha   90.00
_cell.angle_beta   90.00
_cell.angle_gamma   90.00
#
_symmetry.space_group_name_H-M   'P 1'
#
loop_
_entity.id
_entity.type
_entity.pdbx_description
1 polymer ?
#
loop_
_entity_poly.entity_id
_entity_poly.type
_entity_poly.pdbx_seq_one_letter_code
_entity_poly.pdbx_strand_id
1 'polypeptide(L)'
;TYSERGNQIIYPIFIDVDLQNGFIISRAKASSGLFKIGEDDALIDAKKATNAERLMRACEDIVIKFMSLEYEDEKVSKETFKKAIFNILNGFTQTPRLIQEKIDATAKDCENFISCIFEKTGIFPYKEIKQEALFDLKIFVEKYASVTYEDRSIFMKDRCAYPVKFSAHDNEFTKIQENTREGDPLQSKKAFFDSKKVVY
;
A
#
# COMPACT_ATOMS: atom_id res chain seq x y z
N THR A 1 -25.13 13.42 -19.71
CA THR A 1 -26.12 12.39 -19.29
C THR A 1 -25.67 11.04 -19.83
N TYR A 2 -25.82 9.99 -19.05
CA TYR A 2 -25.42 8.63 -19.39
C TYR A 2 -26.61 7.69 -19.27
N SER A 3 -26.59 6.58 -20.00
CA SER A 3 -27.59 5.54 -19.91
C SER A 3 -27.02 4.31 -19.24
N GLU A 4 -27.75 3.75 -18.31
CA GLU A 4 -27.53 2.42 -17.75
C GLU A 4 -28.75 1.57 -18.10
N ARG A 5 -28.56 0.52 -18.90
CA ARG A 5 -29.64 -0.39 -19.36
C ARG A 5 -30.84 0.33 -19.97
N GLY A 6 -30.59 1.39 -20.75
CA GLY A 6 -31.64 2.13 -21.44
C GLY A 6 -32.29 3.26 -20.64
N ASN A 7 -31.96 3.44 -19.38
CA ASN A 7 -32.45 4.55 -18.57
C ASN A 7 -31.44 5.69 -18.56
N GLN A 8 -31.89 6.90 -18.74
CA GLN A 8 -31.05 8.08 -18.55
C GLN A 8 -30.77 8.25 -17.04
N ILE A 9 -29.50 8.38 -16.68
CA ILE A 9 -29.07 8.62 -15.32
C ILE A 9 -28.14 9.82 -15.23
N ILE A 10 -28.19 10.50 -14.11
CA ILE A 10 -27.14 11.44 -13.71
C ILE A 10 -26.08 10.61 -12.99
N TYR A 11 -24.87 10.60 -13.55
CA TYR A 11 -23.76 9.88 -12.98
C TYR A 11 -22.78 10.89 -12.34
N PRO A 12 -22.84 11.08 -11.01
CA PRO A 12 -22.00 12.06 -10.35
C PRO A 12 -20.55 11.59 -10.27
N ILE A 13 -19.65 12.50 -10.59
CA ILE A 13 -18.22 12.32 -10.40
C ILE A 13 -17.76 13.47 -9.50
N PHE A 14 -17.11 13.14 -8.40
CA PHE A 14 -16.56 14.09 -7.46
C PHE A 14 -15.06 14.18 -7.69
N ILE A 15 -14.55 15.40 -7.83
CA ILE A 15 -13.13 15.66 -8.04
C ILE A 15 -12.66 16.62 -6.96
N ASP A 16 -11.72 16.15 -6.15
CA ASP A 16 -11.04 16.95 -5.16
C ASP A 16 -9.66 17.32 -5.70
N VAL A 17 -9.31 18.60 -5.69
CA VAL A 17 -8.02 19.10 -6.13
C VAL A 17 -7.30 19.68 -4.92
N ASP A 18 -6.20 19.06 -4.53
CA ASP A 18 -5.33 19.56 -3.47
C ASP A 18 -4.09 20.21 -4.09
N LEU A 19 -4.16 21.52 -4.27
CA LEU A 19 -3.06 22.30 -4.85
C LEU A 19 -1.85 22.39 -3.91
N GLN A 20 -2.05 22.25 -2.62
CA GLN A 20 -0.96 22.32 -1.65
C GLN A 20 -0.06 21.08 -1.72
N ASN A 21 -0.67 19.92 -1.88
CA ASN A 21 0.04 18.65 -1.93
C ASN A 21 0.22 18.12 -3.36
N GLY A 22 -0.35 18.80 -4.36
CA GLY A 22 -0.16 18.48 -5.76
C GLY A 22 -0.83 17.20 -6.21
N PHE A 23 -2.07 16.91 -5.77
CA PHE A 23 -2.79 15.73 -6.25
C PHE A 23 -4.27 16.00 -6.54
N ILE A 24 -4.82 15.15 -7.40
CA ILE A 24 -6.25 15.12 -7.74
C ILE A 24 -6.80 13.76 -7.35
N ILE A 25 -7.96 13.75 -6.69
CA ILE A 25 -8.69 12.53 -6.34
C ILE A 25 -10.06 12.57 -7.01
N SER A 26 -10.33 11.59 -7.87
CA SER A 26 -11.63 11.39 -8.46
C SER A 26 -12.37 10.23 -7.84
N ARG A 27 -13.63 10.44 -7.54
CA ARG A 27 -14.51 9.45 -6.91
C ARG A 27 -15.81 9.34 -7.69
N ALA A 28 -16.18 8.11 -8.03
CA ALA A 28 -17.45 7.80 -8.66
C ALA A 28 -17.99 6.46 -8.18
N LYS A 29 -19.28 6.24 -8.31
CA LYS A 29 -19.87 4.92 -8.07
C LYS A 29 -19.34 3.94 -9.10
N ALA A 30 -18.88 2.76 -8.67
CA ALA A 30 -18.49 1.71 -9.62
C ALA A 30 -19.70 1.30 -10.47
N SER A 31 -19.56 1.41 -11.79
CA SER A 31 -20.56 0.96 -12.75
C SER A 31 -19.88 0.40 -13.99
N SER A 32 -20.39 -0.71 -14.47
CA SER A 32 -20.03 -1.31 -15.75
C SER A 32 -21.21 -1.17 -16.72
N GLY A 33 -20.94 -0.76 -17.95
CA GLY A 33 -22.01 -0.65 -18.97
C GLY A 33 -22.67 0.74 -19.01
N LEU A 34 -21.92 1.79 -18.73
CA LEU A 34 -22.31 3.16 -18.98
C LEU A 34 -22.17 3.47 -20.47
N PHE A 35 -23.20 4.09 -21.04
CA PHE A 35 -23.19 4.53 -22.42
C PHE A 35 -23.33 6.03 -22.50
N LYS A 36 -22.51 6.67 -23.32
CA LYS A 36 -22.65 8.11 -23.57
C LYS A 36 -23.89 8.34 -24.43
N ILE A 37 -24.76 9.22 -23.99
CA ILE A 37 -25.89 9.68 -24.79
C ILE A 37 -25.36 10.81 -25.70
N GLY A 38 -25.58 10.68 -27.01
CA GLY A 38 -25.24 11.73 -27.97
C GLY A 38 -26.05 13.00 -27.72
N GLU A 39 -25.61 14.11 -28.29
CA GLU A 39 -26.31 15.41 -28.21
C GLU A 39 -27.69 15.36 -28.88
N ASP A 40 -27.88 14.48 -29.87
CA ASP A 40 -29.19 14.15 -30.42
C ASP A 40 -29.78 12.97 -29.67
N ASP A 41 -30.85 13.16 -28.95
CA ASP A 41 -31.55 12.21 -28.06
C ASP A 41 -31.90 10.82 -28.70
N ALA A 42 -31.50 10.58 -29.92
CA ALA A 42 -31.97 9.46 -30.74
C ALA A 42 -31.02 8.24 -30.75
N LEU A 43 -29.80 8.30 -30.34
CA LEU A 43 -28.85 7.21 -30.51
C LEU A 43 -27.99 6.94 -29.28
N ILE A 44 -28.38 5.95 -28.49
CA ILE A 44 -27.46 5.25 -27.62
C ILE A 44 -26.45 4.53 -28.51
N ASP A 45 -25.28 5.11 -28.70
CA ASP A 45 -24.23 4.46 -29.47
C ASP A 45 -23.61 3.32 -28.60
N ALA A 46 -24.19 2.13 -28.74
CA ALA A 46 -23.74 0.93 -28.05
C ALA A 46 -22.23 0.60 -28.29
N LYS A 47 -21.66 1.17 -29.37
CA LYS A 47 -20.22 1.02 -29.66
C LYS A 47 -19.33 1.93 -28.80
N LYS A 48 -19.91 2.91 -28.12
CA LYS A 48 -19.17 3.81 -27.19
C LYS A 48 -19.42 3.51 -25.72
N ALA A 49 -19.56 2.22 -25.41
CA ALA A 49 -19.55 1.80 -24.01
C ALA A 49 -18.33 2.38 -23.29
N THR A 50 -18.56 2.97 -22.16
CA THR A 50 -17.51 3.53 -21.29
C THR A 50 -17.62 2.94 -19.90
N ASN A 51 -16.62 3.11 -19.10
CA ASN A 51 -16.63 2.73 -17.69
C ASN A 51 -16.39 3.96 -16.81
N ALA A 52 -16.61 3.81 -15.51
CA ALA A 52 -16.42 4.87 -14.54
C ALA A 52 -15.02 5.48 -14.60
N GLU A 53 -13.99 4.67 -14.81
CA GLU A 53 -12.59 5.12 -14.88
C GLU A 53 -12.35 6.09 -16.06
N ARG A 54 -12.83 5.74 -17.26
CA ARG A 54 -12.70 6.61 -18.43
C ARG A 54 -13.43 7.93 -18.25
N LEU A 55 -14.60 7.88 -17.61
CA LEU A 55 -15.36 9.08 -17.31
C LEU A 55 -14.64 9.96 -16.27
N MET A 56 -14.11 9.37 -15.22
CA MET A 56 -13.31 10.11 -14.22
C MET A 56 -12.13 10.80 -14.87
N ARG A 57 -11.34 10.09 -15.70
CA ARG A 57 -10.21 10.68 -16.44
C ARG A 57 -10.63 11.83 -17.35
N ALA A 58 -11.71 11.68 -18.09
CA ALA A 58 -12.22 12.77 -18.94
C ALA A 58 -12.63 13.99 -18.13
N CYS A 59 -13.22 13.82 -16.96
CA CYS A 59 -13.55 14.91 -16.06
C CYS A 59 -12.29 15.54 -15.41
N GLU A 60 -11.31 14.73 -15.05
CA GLU A 60 -10.00 15.21 -14.58
C GLU A 60 -9.33 16.11 -15.63
N ASP A 61 -9.28 15.68 -16.89
CA ASP A 61 -8.70 16.45 -18.00
C ASP A 61 -9.40 17.80 -18.19
N ILE A 62 -10.72 17.86 -18.00
CA ILE A 62 -11.48 19.12 -18.05
C ILE A 62 -11.05 20.04 -16.90
N VAL A 63 -10.95 19.52 -15.68
CA VAL A 63 -10.55 20.29 -14.49
C VAL A 63 -9.11 20.79 -14.63
N ILE A 64 -8.19 19.93 -15.07
CA ILE A 64 -6.79 20.27 -15.30
C ILE A 64 -6.67 21.43 -16.31
N LYS A 65 -7.36 21.33 -17.45
CA LYS A 65 -7.40 22.39 -18.46
C LYS A 65 -8.02 23.69 -17.92
N PHE A 66 -9.13 23.57 -17.22
CA PHE A 66 -9.81 24.73 -16.65
C PHE A 66 -8.95 25.48 -15.63
N MET A 67 -8.21 24.76 -14.81
CA MET A 67 -7.33 25.32 -13.78
C MET A 67 -5.91 25.63 -14.30
N SER A 68 -5.63 25.37 -15.58
CA SER A 68 -4.28 25.52 -16.18
C SER A 68 -3.20 24.76 -15.41
N LEU A 69 -3.51 23.54 -14.99
CA LEU A 69 -2.58 22.64 -14.32
C LEU A 69 -1.86 21.77 -15.34
N GLU A 70 -0.71 21.25 -14.94
CA GLU A 70 0.06 20.27 -15.71
C GLU A 70 0.29 19.03 -14.84
N TYR A 71 0.30 17.85 -15.49
CA TYR A 71 0.71 16.62 -14.81
C TYR A 71 2.21 16.66 -14.56
N GLU A 72 2.62 16.19 -13.39
CA GLU A 72 4.01 15.92 -13.11
C GLU A 72 4.57 14.85 -14.06
N ASP A 73 5.88 14.89 -14.31
CA ASP A 73 6.56 13.83 -15.10
C ASP A 73 6.20 12.44 -14.59
N GLU A 74 5.87 11.53 -15.52
CA GLU A 74 5.34 10.20 -15.17
C GLU A 74 6.28 9.40 -14.28
N LYS A 75 7.59 9.56 -14.45
CA LYS A 75 8.62 8.87 -13.64
C LYS A 75 8.62 9.40 -12.22
N VAL A 76 8.66 10.73 -12.07
CA VAL A 76 8.63 11.41 -10.76
C VAL A 76 7.33 11.10 -10.04
N SER A 77 6.20 11.16 -10.75
CA SER A 77 4.88 10.81 -10.20
C SER A 77 4.82 9.36 -9.70
N LYS A 78 5.38 8.40 -10.46
CA LYS A 78 5.43 7.00 -10.02
C LYS A 78 6.31 6.78 -8.79
N GLU A 79 7.44 7.43 -8.70
CA GLU A 79 8.33 7.35 -7.53
C GLU A 79 7.67 7.98 -6.30
N THR A 80 7.07 9.15 -6.44
CA THR A 80 6.32 9.82 -5.38
C THR A 80 5.16 8.96 -4.89
N PHE A 81 4.41 8.35 -5.79
CA PHE A 81 3.31 7.47 -5.46
C PHE A 81 3.77 6.21 -4.71
N LYS A 82 4.84 5.55 -5.17
CA LYS A 82 5.43 4.40 -4.47
C LYS A 82 5.86 4.77 -3.05
N LYS A 83 6.53 5.93 -2.90
CA LYS A 83 6.96 6.43 -1.59
C LYS A 83 5.77 6.73 -0.68
N ALA A 84 4.70 7.33 -1.22
CA ALA A 84 3.49 7.61 -0.46
C ALA A 84 2.81 6.31 0.01
N ILE A 85 2.65 5.32 -0.88
CA ILE A 85 2.12 3.99 -0.51
C ILE A 85 3.00 3.33 0.56
N PHE A 86 4.31 3.36 0.39
CA PHE A 86 5.24 2.81 1.38
C PHE A 86 5.04 3.47 2.74
N ASN A 87 4.96 4.80 2.80
CA ASN A 87 4.75 5.51 4.06
C ASN A 87 3.41 5.17 4.72
N ILE A 88 2.34 5.05 3.93
CA ILE A 88 1.02 4.62 4.42
C ILE A 88 1.10 3.20 4.97
N LEU A 89 1.69 2.28 4.22
CA LEU A 89 1.85 0.88 4.61
C LEU A 89 2.68 0.77 5.90
N ASN A 90 3.78 1.48 5.95
CA ASN A 90 4.65 1.53 7.13
C ASN A 90 3.91 2.07 8.36
N GLY A 91 3.05 3.09 8.19
CA GLY A 91 2.19 3.59 9.26
C GLY A 91 1.22 2.54 9.81
N PHE A 92 0.61 1.73 8.93
CA PHE A 92 -0.32 0.67 9.33
C PHE A 92 0.38 -0.60 9.85
N THR A 93 1.64 -0.81 9.49
CA THR A 93 2.43 -1.98 9.89
C THR A 93 3.46 -1.68 10.97
N GLN A 94 3.40 -0.51 11.60
CA GLN A 94 4.28 -0.19 12.73
C GLN A 94 4.19 -1.24 13.82
N THR A 95 5.34 -1.60 14.34
CA THR A 95 5.45 -2.52 15.46
C THR A 95 4.76 -1.93 16.69
N PRO A 96 3.84 -2.66 17.34
CA PRO A 96 3.23 -2.17 18.57
C PRO A 96 4.28 -1.84 19.63
N ARG A 97 4.03 -0.77 20.39
CA ARG A 97 4.99 -0.27 21.38
C ARG A 97 5.50 -1.35 22.32
N LEU A 98 4.62 -2.21 22.85
CA LEU A 98 5.01 -3.28 23.76
C LEU A 98 5.92 -4.33 23.12
N ILE A 99 5.81 -4.54 21.81
CA ILE A 99 6.71 -5.40 21.05
C ILE A 99 8.03 -4.66 20.80
N GLN A 100 7.97 -3.37 20.46
CA GLN A 100 9.16 -2.55 20.22
C GLN A 100 10.04 -2.47 21.48
N GLU A 101 9.47 -2.31 22.66
CA GLU A 101 10.18 -2.32 23.93
C GLU A 101 10.95 -3.64 24.15
N LYS A 102 10.41 -4.79 23.72
CA LYS A 102 11.12 -6.07 23.77
C LYS A 102 12.28 -6.14 22.77
N ILE A 103 12.10 -5.62 21.57
CA ILE A 103 13.16 -5.55 20.55
C ILE A 103 14.30 -4.67 21.05
N ASP A 104 13.98 -3.50 21.59
CA ASP A 104 14.96 -2.55 22.09
C ASP A 104 15.75 -3.12 23.29
N ALA A 105 15.07 -3.86 24.17
CA ALA A 105 15.71 -4.53 25.29
C ALA A 105 16.75 -5.59 24.86
N THR A 106 16.57 -6.20 23.69
CA THR A 106 17.48 -7.24 23.15
C THR A 106 18.52 -6.68 22.17
N ALA A 107 18.49 -5.39 21.86
CA ALA A 107 19.32 -4.80 20.79
C ALA A 107 20.83 -5.06 21.01
N LYS A 108 21.32 -4.85 22.22
CA LYS A 108 22.73 -5.07 22.58
C LYS A 108 23.13 -6.54 22.49
N ASP A 109 22.24 -7.44 22.87
CA ASP A 109 22.50 -8.89 22.79
C ASP A 109 22.55 -9.34 21.34
N CYS A 110 21.70 -8.78 20.48
CA CYS A 110 21.73 -9.01 19.03
C CYS A 110 23.06 -8.55 18.42
N GLU A 111 23.55 -7.37 18.78
CA GLU A 111 24.86 -6.87 18.32
C GLU A 111 26.02 -7.76 18.75
N ASN A 112 26.03 -8.19 20.00
CA ASN A 112 27.03 -9.09 20.55
C ASN A 112 26.98 -10.45 19.86
N PHE A 113 25.79 -10.99 19.63
CA PHE A 113 25.60 -12.26 18.95
C PHE A 113 26.13 -12.23 17.51
N ILE A 114 25.79 -11.22 16.73
CA ILE A 114 26.28 -11.05 15.36
C ILE A 114 27.81 -10.92 15.34
N SER A 115 28.37 -10.10 16.24
CA SER A 115 29.82 -9.93 16.34
C SER A 115 30.52 -11.25 16.67
N CYS A 116 30.00 -12.03 17.63
CA CYS A 116 30.54 -13.34 18.00
C CYS A 116 30.48 -14.35 16.83
N ILE A 117 29.39 -14.36 16.04
CA ILE A 117 29.26 -15.24 14.87
C ILE A 117 30.33 -14.90 13.82
N PHE A 118 30.50 -13.63 13.52
CA PHE A 118 31.48 -13.19 12.51
C PHE A 118 32.92 -13.50 12.95
N GLU A 119 33.25 -13.30 14.21
CA GLU A 119 34.55 -13.67 14.75
C GLU A 119 34.83 -15.18 14.62
N LYS A 120 33.83 -16.01 15.00
CA LYS A 120 34.00 -17.48 14.95
C LYS A 120 34.06 -18.05 13.53
N THR A 121 33.37 -17.42 12.59
CA THR A 121 33.36 -17.89 11.20
C THR A 121 34.49 -17.30 10.36
N GLY A 122 35.28 -16.35 10.91
CA GLY A 122 36.33 -15.66 10.16
C GLY A 122 35.81 -14.75 9.06
N ILE A 123 34.50 -14.45 9.08
CA ILE A 123 33.89 -13.51 8.14
C ILE A 123 34.16 -12.09 8.64
N PHE A 124 34.90 -11.31 7.85
CA PHE A 124 35.07 -9.88 8.10
C PHE A 124 33.99 -9.11 7.34
N PRO A 125 32.88 -8.74 7.99
CA PRO A 125 31.78 -8.12 7.28
C PRO A 125 32.12 -6.67 6.96
N TYR A 126 31.79 -6.25 5.76
CA TYR A 126 31.59 -4.84 5.49
C TYR A 126 30.48 -4.31 6.37
N LYS A 127 30.51 -3.01 6.62
CA LYS A 127 29.53 -2.34 7.51
C LYS A 127 28.08 -2.63 7.12
N GLU A 128 27.82 -2.70 5.81
CA GLU A 128 26.51 -2.98 5.24
C GLU A 128 26.02 -4.39 5.61
N ILE A 129 26.87 -5.39 5.47
CA ILE A 129 26.52 -6.80 5.80
C ILE A 129 26.20 -6.94 7.29
N LYS A 130 26.94 -6.24 8.15
CA LYS A 130 26.65 -6.25 9.59
C LYS A 130 25.28 -5.61 9.89
N GLN A 131 24.95 -4.51 9.22
CA GLN A 131 23.65 -3.84 9.38
C GLN A 131 22.50 -4.71 8.89
N GLU A 132 22.67 -5.38 7.76
CA GLU A 132 21.68 -6.32 7.21
C GLU A 132 21.46 -7.50 8.17
N ALA A 133 22.51 -8.12 8.68
CA ALA A 133 22.42 -9.21 9.64
C ALA A 133 21.72 -8.79 10.95
N LEU A 134 21.99 -7.57 11.43
CA LEU A 134 21.30 -7.00 12.58
C LEU A 134 19.81 -6.75 12.29
N PHE A 135 19.49 -6.27 11.11
CA PHE A 135 18.12 -6.07 10.69
C PHE A 135 17.36 -7.41 10.66
N ASP A 136 17.96 -8.45 10.08
CA ASP A 136 17.40 -9.79 10.04
C ASP A 136 17.12 -10.35 11.43
N LEU A 137 18.07 -10.17 12.35
CA LEU A 137 17.91 -10.63 13.72
C LEU A 137 16.82 -9.85 14.47
N LYS A 138 16.67 -8.55 14.21
CA LYS A 138 15.56 -7.74 14.74
C LYS A 138 14.21 -8.24 14.23
N ILE A 139 14.09 -8.53 12.93
CA ILE A 139 12.87 -9.13 12.37
C ILE A 139 12.57 -10.48 13.02
N PHE A 140 13.59 -11.29 13.29
CA PHE A 140 13.42 -12.56 13.99
C PHE A 140 12.84 -12.34 15.41
N VAL A 141 13.41 -11.42 16.19
CA VAL A 141 12.89 -11.08 17.52
C VAL A 141 11.46 -10.55 17.44
N GLU A 142 11.20 -9.61 16.52
CA GLU A 142 9.86 -9.06 16.30
C GLU A 142 8.84 -10.15 15.96
N LYS A 143 9.20 -11.07 15.07
CA LYS A 143 8.36 -12.20 14.67
C LYS A 143 7.90 -13.01 15.86
N TYR A 144 8.84 -13.47 16.67
CA TYR A 144 8.50 -14.32 17.80
C TYR A 144 7.82 -13.54 18.92
N ALA A 145 8.24 -12.33 19.22
CA ALA A 145 7.57 -11.48 20.19
C ALA A 145 6.11 -11.19 19.78
N SER A 146 5.87 -10.94 18.49
CA SER A 146 4.52 -10.67 17.97
C SER A 146 3.62 -11.91 17.96
N VAL A 147 4.14 -13.03 17.48
CA VAL A 147 3.35 -14.26 17.31
C VAL A 147 3.00 -14.92 18.65
N THR A 148 3.87 -14.82 19.65
CA THR A 148 3.63 -15.37 20.98
C THR A 148 2.88 -14.43 21.92
N TYR A 149 2.62 -13.18 21.52
CA TYR A 149 1.89 -12.24 22.35
C TYR A 149 0.41 -12.67 22.44
N GLU A 150 -0.07 -12.88 23.67
CA GLU A 150 -1.42 -13.45 23.90
C GLU A 150 -2.53 -12.50 23.47
N ASP A 151 -2.42 -11.21 23.83
CA ASP A 151 -3.43 -10.21 23.49
C ASP A 151 -3.24 -9.69 22.06
N ARG A 152 -4.00 -10.25 21.14
CA ARG A 152 -4.00 -9.85 19.71
C ARG A 152 -4.53 -8.43 19.48
N SER A 153 -5.24 -7.85 20.44
CA SER A 153 -5.80 -6.52 20.30
C SER A 153 -4.74 -5.43 20.15
N ILE A 154 -3.49 -5.67 20.60
CA ILE A 154 -2.38 -4.71 20.45
C ILE A 154 -2.08 -4.33 19.00
N PHE A 155 -2.38 -5.21 18.05
CA PHE A 155 -2.17 -4.94 16.62
C PHE A 155 -3.27 -4.09 15.99
N MET A 156 -4.38 -3.89 16.69
CA MET A 156 -5.55 -3.13 16.27
C MET A 156 -5.76 -1.86 17.10
N LYS A 157 -5.32 -1.89 18.37
CA LYS A 157 -5.54 -0.80 19.32
C LYS A 157 -4.84 0.48 18.83
N ASP A 158 -5.54 1.60 18.98
CA ASP A 158 -5.08 2.94 18.62
C ASP A 158 -4.76 3.11 17.11
N ARG A 159 -5.35 2.25 16.25
CA ARG A 159 -5.20 2.29 14.80
C ARG A 159 -6.55 2.42 14.12
N CYS A 160 -6.63 3.31 13.15
CA CYS A 160 -7.84 3.46 12.32
C CYS A 160 -8.00 2.32 11.31
N ALA A 161 -6.91 1.60 10.99
CA ALA A 161 -6.91 0.45 10.09
C ALA A 161 -5.68 -0.45 10.35
N TYR A 162 -5.77 -1.70 9.92
CA TYR A 162 -4.66 -2.66 9.91
C TYR A 162 -4.75 -3.57 8.68
N PRO A 163 -3.61 -4.06 8.16
CA PRO A 163 -3.61 -4.89 6.98
C PRO A 163 -4.06 -6.32 7.32
N VAL A 164 -5.00 -6.83 6.52
CA VAL A 164 -5.48 -8.24 6.56
C VAL A 164 -5.05 -9.02 5.31
N LYS A 165 -4.60 -8.29 4.28
CA LYS A 165 -4.12 -8.86 3.04
C LYS A 165 -3.06 -7.93 2.44
N PHE A 166 -2.00 -8.50 1.89
CA PHE A 166 -1.13 -7.78 0.99
C PHE A 166 -0.73 -8.64 -0.22
N SER A 167 -0.28 -7.99 -1.26
CA SER A 167 0.26 -8.62 -2.45
C SER A 167 1.41 -7.75 -2.96
N ALA A 168 2.56 -8.35 -3.16
CA ALA A 168 3.75 -7.70 -3.68
C ALA A 168 4.42 -8.56 -4.75
N HIS A 169 5.29 -7.94 -5.54
CA HIS A 169 6.21 -8.64 -6.41
C HIS A 169 7.62 -8.34 -5.88
N ASP A 170 8.45 -9.37 -5.80
CA ASP A 170 9.86 -9.19 -5.51
C ASP A 170 10.63 -8.71 -6.76
N ASN A 171 11.94 -8.52 -6.61
CA ASN A 171 12.82 -8.12 -7.71
C ASN A 171 13.00 -9.21 -8.78
N GLU A 172 12.63 -10.45 -8.48
CA GLU A 172 12.66 -11.59 -9.38
C GLU A 172 11.32 -11.85 -10.06
N PHE A 173 10.36 -10.90 -9.93
CA PHE A 173 8.99 -10.98 -10.45
C PHE A 173 8.13 -12.09 -9.82
N THR A 174 8.55 -12.65 -8.69
CA THR A 174 7.75 -13.59 -7.93
C THR A 174 6.64 -12.85 -7.18
N LYS A 175 5.42 -13.29 -7.36
CA LYS A 175 4.27 -12.71 -6.64
C LYS A 175 4.15 -13.33 -5.26
N ILE A 176 4.24 -12.49 -4.23
CA ILE A 176 3.94 -12.86 -2.85
C ILE A 176 2.56 -12.32 -2.51
N GLN A 177 1.72 -13.18 -1.96
CA GLN A 177 0.38 -12.80 -1.51
C GLN A 177 0.08 -13.47 -0.19
N GLU A 178 -0.30 -12.67 0.81
CA GLU A 178 -0.76 -13.14 2.11
C GLU A 178 -2.17 -12.63 2.39
N ASN A 179 -2.95 -13.46 3.03
CA ASN A 179 -4.31 -13.13 3.43
C ASN A 179 -4.63 -13.84 4.75
N THR A 180 -5.12 -13.08 5.73
CA THR A 180 -5.59 -13.65 6.99
C THR A 180 -7.06 -14.04 6.87
N ARG A 181 -7.43 -15.15 7.50
CA ARG A 181 -8.84 -15.49 7.69
C ARG A 181 -9.41 -14.67 8.83
N GLU A 182 -10.72 -14.44 8.80
CA GLU A 182 -11.48 -13.81 9.89
C GLU A 182 -11.08 -12.36 10.23
N GLY A 183 -10.30 -11.69 9.34
CA GLY A 183 -9.92 -10.31 9.55
C GLY A 183 -8.82 -10.08 10.58
N ASP A 184 -8.07 -11.10 10.95
CA ASP A 184 -6.92 -10.96 11.85
C ASP A 184 -5.84 -10.04 11.25
N PRO A 185 -5.14 -9.23 12.07
CA PRO A 185 -3.99 -8.45 11.59
C PRO A 185 -2.88 -9.35 11.06
N LEU A 186 -2.34 -9.02 9.88
CA LEU A 186 -1.20 -9.74 9.28
C LEU A 186 0.00 -9.85 10.25
N GLN A 187 0.28 -8.78 11.00
CA GLN A 187 1.37 -8.72 11.98
C GLN A 187 1.26 -9.76 13.11
N SER A 188 0.10 -10.40 13.28
CA SER A 188 -0.08 -11.51 14.22
C SER A 188 0.34 -12.87 13.66
N LYS A 189 0.76 -12.94 12.40
CA LYS A 189 1.04 -14.19 11.66
C LYS A 189 2.53 -14.30 11.32
N LYS A 190 3.07 -15.52 11.40
CA LYS A 190 4.49 -15.78 11.09
C LYS A 190 4.86 -15.41 9.65
N ALA A 191 4.00 -15.76 8.71
CA ALA A 191 4.23 -15.53 7.28
C ALA A 191 4.51 -14.05 6.95
N PHE A 192 3.82 -13.11 7.61
CA PHE A 192 4.05 -11.68 7.43
C PHE A 192 5.53 -11.29 7.60
N PHE A 193 6.20 -11.84 8.60
CA PHE A 193 7.60 -11.52 8.87
C PHE A 193 8.55 -12.19 7.89
N ASP A 194 8.17 -13.36 7.35
CA ASP A 194 8.98 -14.06 6.35
C ASP A 194 8.99 -13.30 5.01
N SER A 195 7.92 -12.59 4.70
CA SER A 195 7.80 -11.75 3.51
C SER A 195 8.19 -10.28 3.73
N LYS A 196 8.37 -9.84 4.98
CA LYS A 196 8.68 -8.45 5.32
C LYS A 196 9.93 -7.94 4.60
N LYS A 197 10.96 -8.76 4.44
CA LYS A 197 12.20 -8.43 3.73
C LYS A 197 12.02 -8.16 2.24
N VAL A 198 11.00 -8.74 1.63
CA VAL A 198 10.72 -8.60 0.19
C VAL A 198 9.94 -7.31 -0.09
N VAL A 199 9.21 -6.82 0.91
CA VAL A 199 8.32 -5.66 0.79
C VAL A 199 9.01 -4.36 1.24
N TYR A 200 10.00 -4.45 2.12
CA TYR A 200 10.73 -3.34 2.74
C TYR A 200 12.22 -3.38 2.41
#